data_898812031f16932bca70ac735135e0c7
#
_entry.id   898812031f16932bca70ac735135e0c7
#
_cell.length_a   1.000
_cell.length_b   1.000
_cell.length_c   1.000
_cell.angle_alpha   90.00
_cell.angle_beta   90.00
_cell.angle_gamma   90.00
#
_symmetry.space_group_name_H-M   'P 1'
#
loop_
_entity.id
_entity.type
_entity.pdbx_description
1 polymer ?
#
loop_
_entity_poly.entity_id
_entity_poly.type
_entity_poly.pdbx_seq_one_letter_code
_entity_poly.pdbx_strand_id
1 'polypeptide(L)' 'MGKPLKITALSPEELANVLSQAGRKAITADNVRKIAETAGILSLDGTINLIDYTAFLAQEVAGVAD' A
#
# COMPACT_ATOMS: atom_id res chain seq x y z
N MET A 1 5.73 -16.58 18.34
CA MET A 1 4.57 -16.46 17.49
C MET A 1 4.28 -15.02 17.15
N GLY A 2 4.33 -14.68 15.89
CA GLY A 2 4.14 -13.30 15.48
C GLY A 2 2.69 -12.88 15.49
N LYS A 3 2.47 -11.58 15.51
CA LYS A 3 1.13 -11.06 15.39
C LYS A 3 0.65 -11.23 13.96
N PRO A 4 -0.61 -11.60 13.75
CA PRO A 4 -1.15 -11.62 12.40
C PRO A 4 -1.17 -10.21 11.83
N LEU A 5 -0.78 -10.07 10.58
CA LEU A 5 -0.85 -8.79 9.90
C LEU A 5 -2.30 -8.45 9.61
N LYS A 6 -2.68 -7.24 9.96
CA LYS A 6 -4.01 -6.74 9.63
C LYS A 6 -3.94 -6.07 8.27
N ILE A 7 -4.43 -6.72 7.26
CA ILE A 7 -4.36 -6.18 5.90
C ILE A 7 -5.16 -4.90 5.74
N THR A 8 -6.03 -4.60 6.69
CA THR A 8 -6.83 -3.37 6.67
C THR A 8 -6.16 -2.22 7.43
N ALA A 9 -5.04 -2.49 8.10
CA ALA A 9 -4.36 -1.46 8.89
C ALA A 9 -2.86 -1.73 8.92
N LEU A 10 -2.22 -1.65 7.76
CA LEU A 10 -0.79 -1.85 7.64
C LEU A 10 -0.06 -0.52 7.77
N SER A 11 1.08 -0.54 8.45
CA SER A 11 1.95 0.63 8.44
C SER A 11 2.59 0.76 7.05
N PRO A 12 3.05 1.96 6.68
CA PRO A 12 3.73 2.10 5.39
C PRO A 12 4.90 1.16 5.23
N GLU A 13 5.63 0.89 6.30
CA GLU A 13 6.76 -0.03 6.26
C GLU A 13 6.32 -1.46 5.99
N GLU A 14 5.26 -1.88 6.69
CA GLU A 14 4.72 -3.22 6.49
C GLU A 14 4.19 -3.39 5.08
N LEU A 15 3.48 -2.40 4.59
CA LEU A 15 2.93 -2.44 3.24
C LEU A 15 4.05 -2.45 2.20
N ALA A 16 5.07 -1.62 2.39
CA ALA A 16 6.21 -1.60 1.48
C ALA A 16 6.90 -2.96 1.44
N ASN A 17 7.02 -3.60 2.59
CA ASN A 17 7.64 -4.92 2.69
C ASN A 17 6.84 -5.96 1.90
N VAL A 18 5.54 -5.97 2.11
CA VAL A 18 4.64 -6.90 1.41
C VAL A 18 4.71 -6.68 -0.10
N LEU A 19 4.66 -5.43 -0.52
CA LEU A 19 4.67 -5.10 -1.95
C LEU A 19 6.02 -5.43 -2.59
N SER A 20 7.11 -5.20 -1.86
CA SER A 20 8.45 -5.52 -2.38
C SER A 20 8.60 -7.01 -2.61
N GLN A 21 8.08 -7.81 -1.69
CA GLN A 21 8.16 -9.26 -1.84
C GLN A 21 7.29 -9.76 -2.99
N ALA A 22 6.10 -9.19 -3.11
CA ALA A 22 5.16 -9.63 -4.13
C ALA A 22 5.56 -9.17 -5.52
N GLY A 23 6.08 -7.94 -5.62
CA GLY A 23 6.36 -7.32 -6.91
C GLY A 23 7.79 -7.42 -7.37
N ARG A 24 8.68 -7.96 -6.56
CA ARG A 24 10.10 -8.07 -6.86
C ARG A 24 10.76 -6.72 -7.13
N LYS A 25 10.19 -5.67 -6.58
CA LYS A 25 10.75 -4.32 -6.69
C LYS A 25 11.00 -3.79 -5.30
N ALA A 26 12.06 -3.01 -5.17
CA ALA A 26 12.34 -2.35 -3.92
C ALA A 26 11.39 -1.18 -3.75
N ILE A 27 10.40 -1.33 -2.90
CA ILE A 27 9.42 -0.29 -2.60
C ILE A 27 9.69 0.20 -1.19
N THR A 28 9.82 1.52 -1.04
CA THR A 28 10.13 2.12 0.26
C THR A 28 8.85 2.55 0.97
N ALA A 29 8.92 2.63 2.30
CA ALA A 29 7.81 3.10 3.11
C ALA A 29 7.42 4.54 2.73
N ASP A 30 8.40 5.35 2.39
CA ASP A 30 8.17 6.74 2.00
C ASP A 30 7.33 6.80 0.72
N ASN A 31 7.65 5.95 -0.23
CA ASN A 31 6.92 5.84 -1.49
C ASN A 31 5.47 5.45 -1.25
N VAL A 32 5.28 4.42 -0.42
CA VAL A 32 3.94 3.94 -0.08
C VAL A 32 3.13 5.05 0.58
N ARG A 33 3.74 5.78 1.52
CA ARG A 33 3.04 6.84 2.23
C ARG A 33 2.63 7.96 1.27
N LYS A 34 3.51 8.34 0.35
CA LYS A 34 3.19 9.37 -0.62
C LYS A 34 2.02 8.97 -1.51
N ILE A 35 2.03 7.75 -1.96
CA ILE A 35 0.94 7.25 -2.80
C ILE A 35 -0.36 7.23 -2.01
N ALA A 36 -0.31 6.76 -0.76
CA ALA A 36 -1.51 6.70 0.07
C ALA A 36 -2.07 8.09 0.35
N GLU A 37 -1.20 9.07 0.59
CA GLU A 37 -1.64 10.44 0.81
C GLU A 37 -2.29 11.02 -0.45
N THR A 38 -1.66 10.79 -1.59
CA THR A 38 -2.18 11.29 -2.87
C THR A 38 -3.53 10.66 -3.20
N ALA A 39 -3.68 9.38 -2.92
CA ALA A 39 -4.91 8.66 -3.20
C ALA A 39 -5.99 8.88 -2.14
N GLY A 40 -5.64 9.49 -1.01
CA GLY A 40 -6.59 9.73 0.06
C GLY A 40 -6.98 8.48 0.82
N ILE A 41 -6.12 7.47 0.80
CA ILE A 41 -6.41 6.19 1.48
C ILE A 41 -5.59 6.01 2.75
N LEU A 42 -4.81 7.00 3.13
CA LEU A 42 -4.05 6.97 4.37
C LEU A 42 -4.98 7.26 5.53
N SER A 43 -5.02 6.34 6.50
CA SER A 43 -5.87 6.51 7.68
C SER A 43 -5.29 7.55 8.62
N LEU A 44 -6.14 8.04 9.53
CA LEU A 44 -5.73 9.07 10.48
C LEU A 44 -4.62 8.61 11.40
N ASP A 45 -4.54 7.31 11.68
CA ASP A 45 -3.51 6.74 12.53
C ASP A 45 -2.23 6.39 11.75
N GLY A 46 -2.18 6.73 10.47
CA GLY A 46 -1.01 6.47 9.64
C GLY A 46 -0.97 5.09 9.03
N THR A 47 -2.03 4.31 9.16
CA THR A 47 -2.09 2.98 8.55
C THR A 47 -2.78 3.02 7.20
N ILE A 48 -2.57 1.98 6.42
CA ILE A 48 -3.09 1.89 5.06
C ILE A 48 -3.80 0.55 4.90
N ASN A 49 -4.97 0.59 4.27
CA ASN A 49 -5.71 -0.62 3.94
C ASN A 49 -5.14 -1.21 2.66
N LEU A 50 -4.65 -2.43 2.74
CA LEU A 50 -4.05 -3.09 1.58
C LEU A 50 -5.04 -3.21 0.42
N ILE A 51 -6.30 -3.50 0.74
CA ILE A 51 -7.32 -3.63 -0.28
C ILE A 51 -7.53 -2.31 -1.02
N ASP A 52 -7.60 -1.21 -0.26
CA ASP A 52 -7.73 0.12 -0.87
C ASP A 52 -6.52 0.46 -1.72
N TYR A 53 -5.33 0.12 -1.23
CA TYR A 53 -4.10 0.42 -1.95
C TYR A 53 -4.05 -0.35 -3.26
N THR A 54 -4.36 -1.64 -3.24
CA THR A 54 -4.33 -2.45 -4.45
C THR A 54 -5.42 -2.02 -5.43
N ALA A 55 -6.58 -1.63 -4.92
CA ALA A 55 -7.65 -1.11 -5.78
C ALA A 55 -7.22 0.18 -6.48
N PHE A 56 -6.53 1.06 -5.75
CA PHE A 56 -6.01 2.28 -6.34
C PHE A 56 -4.99 1.97 -7.44
N LEU A 57 -4.08 1.05 -7.19
CA LEU A 57 -3.10 0.67 -8.19
C LEU A 57 -3.76 0.06 -9.43
N ALA A 58 -4.80 -0.75 -9.23
CA ALA A 58 -5.52 -1.34 -10.33
C ALA A 58 -6.20 -0.26 -11.18
N GLN A 59 -6.75 0.76 -10.55
CA GLN A 59 -7.36 1.86 -11.27
C GLN A 59 -6.33 2.63 -12.09
N GLU A 60 -5.13 2.84 -11.52
CA GLU A 60 -4.07 3.54 -12.25
C GLU A 60 -3.66 2.76 -13.49
N VAL A 61 -3.51 1.45 -13.35
CA VAL A 61 -3.15 0.61 -14.49
C VAL A 61 -4.26 0.63 -15.54
N ALA A 62 -5.50 0.53 -15.11
CA ALA A 62 -6.63 0.53 -16.03
C ALA A 62 -6.74 1.88 -16.76
N GLY A 63 -6.47 2.96 -16.06
CA GLY A 63 -6.51 4.29 -16.66
C GLY A 63 -5.41 4.51 -17.69
N VAL A 64 -4.26 3.87 -17.48
CA VAL A 64 -3.13 4.00 -18.39
C VAL A 64 -3.30 3.11 -19.61
N ALA A 65 -3.98 2.00 -19.44
CA ALA A 65 -4.14 1.01 -20.51
C ALA A 65 -5.00 1.50 -21.66
N ASP A 66 -5.61 2.60 -21.49
CA ASP A 66 -6.54 3.11 -22.50
C ASP A 66 -5.86 3.62 -23.78
#